data_fb4e90a807158f2813d69d8b751f567d
#
_entry.id   fb4e90a807158f2813d69d8b751f567d
#
_cell.length_a   1.000
_cell.length_b   1.000
_cell.length_c   1.000
_cell.angle_alpha   90.00
_cell.angle_beta   90.00
_cell.angle_gamma   90.00
#
_symmetry.space_group_name_H-M   'P 1'
#
loop_
_entity.id
_entity.type
_entity.pdbx_description
1 polymer ?
#
loop_
_entity_poly.entity_id
_entity_poly.type
_entity_poly.pdbx_seq_one_letter_code
_entity_poly.pdbx_strand_id
1 'polypeptide(L)'
;MASFRTAVDCNTNVANSIKIQNLDAHITEAVELLKQLIATPSRSRDEARTADLLHAFLAQCGAAPERLANNVWARAEGFDPARPTLLLNSHHDTVRPAASYTRDPYAPTVEDGKLYGLGSNDAGASVVCLLETFLTFRTRPLPFNLVLGISAEEECMGENGIRALLPALGKVDMALVGEPTGMQAATGERGLVVLDCTAHGRSGHAARGEGVNALYIALDDIARLRSFHFGRESELLGPIGIAVTQIEAGTQHNVVPDTCRFVVDVRTTDAYSNEETVGILRAALRSDAVPRST
;
A
#
# COMPACT_ATOMS: atom_id res chain seq x y z
N MET A 1 -0.14 -8.90 -24.24
CA MET A 1 -1.21 -7.88 -24.39
C MET A 1 -2.53 -8.61 -24.42
N ALA A 2 -3.19 -8.78 -23.31
CA ALA A 2 -4.54 -9.34 -23.22
C ALA A 2 -5.44 -8.25 -22.63
N SER A 3 -6.35 -7.75 -23.46
CA SER A 3 -7.34 -6.74 -23.14
C SER A 3 -8.45 -7.38 -22.30
N PHE A 4 -8.49 -7.15 -21.02
CA PHE A 4 -9.70 -7.38 -20.23
C PHE A 4 -10.56 -6.12 -20.27
N ARG A 5 -11.46 -6.07 -21.25
CA ARG A 5 -12.66 -5.21 -21.21
C ARG A 5 -13.81 -6.05 -20.66
N THR A 6 -14.04 -5.99 -19.36
CA THR A 6 -15.37 -6.22 -18.81
C THR A 6 -15.94 -4.85 -18.44
N ALA A 7 -16.72 -4.30 -19.38
CA ALA A 7 -17.59 -3.18 -19.07
C ALA A 7 -18.63 -3.67 -18.06
N VAL A 8 -18.55 -3.18 -16.82
CA VAL A 8 -19.68 -3.19 -15.91
C VAL A 8 -20.65 -2.17 -16.51
N ASP A 9 -21.73 -2.65 -17.13
CA ASP A 9 -22.87 -1.81 -17.48
C ASP A 9 -23.46 -1.24 -16.18
N CYS A 10 -22.95 -0.09 -15.76
CA CYS A 10 -23.59 0.73 -14.76
C CYS A 10 -24.93 1.18 -15.33
N ASN A 11 -26.00 0.50 -14.90
CA ASN A 11 -27.36 0.79 -15.27
C ASN A 11 -27.63 2.27 -14.99
N THR A 12 -27.75 3.08 -16.05
CA THR A 12 -27.88 4.54 -16.05
C THR A 12 -29.09 5.07 -15.23
N ASN A 13 -29.94 4.18 -14.73
CA ASN A 13 -31.08 4.53 -13.89
C ASN A 13 -30.75 4.79 -12.40
N VAL A 14 -29.60 4.36 -11.88
CA VAL A 14 -29.21 4.64 -10.50
C VAL A 14 -28.53 6.01 -10.36
N ALA A 15 -27.82 6.46 -11.39
CA ALA A 15 -27.13 7.75 -11.40
C ALA A 15 -28.09 8.97 -11.39
N ASN A 16 -29.34 8.81 -11.79
CA ASN A 16 -30.31 9.90 -11.85
C ASN A 16 -31.04 10.18 -10.52
N SER A 17 -30.86 9.38 -9.47
CA SER A 17 -31.60 9.55 -8.21
C SER A 17 -30.83 10.25 -7.09
N ILE A 18 -29.49 10.37 -7.19
CA ILE A 18 -28.68 11.05 -6.17
C ILE A 18 -28.10 12.33 -6.79
N LYS A 19 -28.88 13.41 -6.74
CA LYS A 19 -28.34 14.76 -7.02
C LYS A 19 -27.49 15.17 -5.82
N ILE A 20 -26.17 15.22 -5.98
CA ILE A 20 -25.28 15.86 -5.02
C ILE A 20 -25.46 17.37 -5.23
N GLN A 21 -26.08 18.03 -4.25
CA GLN A 21 -26.21 19.49 -4.29
C GLN A 21 -24.83 20.12 -4.10
N ASN A 22 -24.52 21.13 -4.91
CA ASN A 22 -23.23 21.86 -4.85
C ASN A 22 -21.97 21.03 -5.13
N LEU A 23 -22.01 20.11 -6.08
CA LEU A 23 -20.84 19.28 -6.43
C LEU A 23 -19.59 20.12 -6.72
N ASP A 24 -19.72 21.24 -7.42
CA ASP A 24 -18.59 22.14 -7.74
C ASP A 24 -17.96 22.75 -6.46
N ALA A 25 -18.75 23.03 -5.43
CA ALA A 25 -18.24 23.51 -4.14
C ALA A 25 -17.45 22.40 -3.44
N HIS A 26 -17.98 21.18 -3.38
CA HIS A 26 -17.26 20.02 -2.81
C HIS A 26 -15.94 19.73 -3.54
N ILE A 27 -15.92 19.81 -4.87
CA ILE A 27 -14.69 19.64 -5.65
C ILE A 27 -13.68 20.75 -5.29
N THR A 28 -14.13 21.99 -5.17
CA THR A 28 -13.25 23.11 -4.82
C THR A 28 -12.65 22.93 -3.43
N GLU A 29 -13.47 22.58 -2.44
CA GLU A 29 -13.03 22.31 -1.06
C GLU A 29 -12.04 21.14 -1.00
N ALA A 30 -12.34 20.05 -1.70
CA ALA A 30 -11.44 18.90 -1.81
C ALA A 30 -10.06 19.27 -2.39
N VAL A 31 -10.04 20.08 -3.46
CA VAL A 31 -8.78 20.53 -4.08
C VAL A 31 -7.98 21.44 -3.15
N GLU A 32 -8.65 22.36 -2.44
CA GLU A 32 -7.98 23.24 -1.48
C GLU A 32 -7.45 22.48 -0.25
N LEU A 33 -8.18 21.48 0.25
CA LEU A 33 -7.71 20.59 1.30
C LEU A 33 -6.48 19.76 0.81
N LEU A 34 -6.55 19.23 -0.40
CA LEU A 34 -5.42 18.48 -1.00
C LEU A 34 -4.17 19.34 -1.12
N LYS A 35 -4.29 20.61 -1.53
CA LYS A 35 -3.17 21.55 -1.56
C LYS A 35 -2.55 21.75 -0.17
N GLN A 36 -3.39 21.86 0.88
CA GLN A 36 -2.92 21.98 2.25
C GLN A 36 -2.19 20.71 2.73
N LEU A 37 -2.70 19.53 2.37
CA LEU A 37 -2.06 18.24 2.66
C LEU A 37 -0.68 18.16 1.98
N ILE A 38 -0.58 18.49 0.70
CA ILE A 38 0.70 18.53 -0.05
C ILE A 38 1.69 19.51 0.61
N ALA A 39 1.22 20.71 0.99
CA ALA A 39 2.07 21.72 1.61
C ALA A 39 2.52 21.37 3.03
N THR A 40 1.95 20.33 3.63
CA THR A 40 2.27 19.87 4.97
C THR A 40 3.01 18.54 4.89
N PRO A 41 4.35 18.50 5.02
CA PRO A 41 5.09 17.24 5.01
C PRO A 41 4.50 16.22 6.00
N SER A 42 4.25 15.00 5.52
CA SER A 42 3.57 13.92 6.26
C SER A 42 4.25 12.58 6.02
N ARG A 43 5.56 12.55 6.17
CA ARG A 43 6.28 11.28 6.03
C ARG A 43 5.79 10.28 7.07
N SER A 44 5.71 8.98 6.68
CA SER A 44 5.34 7.89 7.60
C SER A 44 6.03 8.02 8.95
N ARG A 45 5.25 7.99 10.04
CA ARG A 45 5.58 8.23 11.45
C ARG A 45 5.78 9.70 11.85
N ASP A 46 5.59 10.65 10.93
CA ASP A 46 5.70 12.10 11.18
C ASP A 46 4.51 12.86 10.58
N GLU A 47 3.30 12.27 10.74
CA GLU A 47 2.05 12.76 10.13
C GLU A 47 1.21 13.64 11.08
N ALA A 48 1.71 13.98 12.27
CA ALA A 48 0.92 14.66 13.29
C ALA A 48 0.24 15.93 12.78
N ARG A 49 0.93 16.71 11.93
CA ARG A 49 0.41 17.98 11.39
C ARG A 49 -0.70 17.79 10.37
N THR A 50 -0.62 16.78 9.51
CA THR A 50 -1.70 16.45 8.57
C THR A 50 -2.87 15.80 9.29
N ALA A 51 -2.64 15.00 10.33
CA ALA A 51 -3.71 14.51 11.20
C ALA A 51 -4.46 15.65 11.91
N ASP A 52 -3.75 16.67 12.43
CA ASP A 52 -4.38 17.86 13.03
C ASP A 52 -5.21 18.63 12.01
N LEU A 53 -4.71 18.79 10.78
CA LEU A 53 -5.39 19.46 9.68
C LEU A 53 -6.68 18.72 9.30
N LEU A 54 -6.62 17.41 9.09
CA LEU A 54 -7.76 16.57 8.74
C LEU A 54 -8.82 16.56 9.85
N HIS A 55 -8.38 16.43 11.11
CA HIS A 55 -9.28 16.48 12.27
C HIS A 55 -10.00 17.84 12.37
N ALA A 56 -9.25 18.94 12.22
CA ALA A 56 -9.81 20.28 12.27
C ALA A 56 -10.80 20.52 11.12
N PHE A 57 -10.48 20.08 9.90
CA PHE A 57 -11.35 20.20 8.74
C PHE A 57 -12.68 19.46 8.95
N LEU A 58 -12.62 18.18 9.37
CA LEU A 58 -13.82 17.40 9.67
C LEU A 58 -14.69 18.05 10.75
N ALA A 59 -14.07 18.56 11.82
CA ALA A 59 -14.79 19.26 12.89
C ALA A 59 -15.47 20.55 12.40
N GLN A 60 -14.80 21.35 11.56
CA GLN A 60 -15.37 22.54 10.93
C GLN A 60 -16.56 22.21 10.02
N CYS A 61 -16.52 21.05 9.33
CA CYS A 61 -17.65 20.56 8.54
C CYS A 61 -18.78 19.95 9.38
N GLY A 62 -18.68 20.01 10.73
CA GLY A 62 -19.70 19.52 11.66
C GLY A 62 -19.74 18.00 11.80
N ALA A 63 -18.70 17.29 11.40
CA ALA A 63 -18.47 15.91 11.79
C ALA A 63 -17.94 15.85 13.23
N ALA A 64 -17.97 14.67 13.86
CA ALA A 64 -17.39 14.42 15.16
C ALA A 64 -16.15 13.51 14.98
N PRO A 65 -15.00 14.08 14.55
CA PRO A 65 -13.80 13.26 14.33
C PRO A 65 -13.20 12.82 15.65
N GLU A 66 -12.64 11.62 15.61
CA GLU A 66 -11.81 11.05 16.66
C GLU A 66 -10.40 10.87 16.14
N ARG A 67 -9.42 10.77 17.04
CA ARG A 67 -8.03 10.58 16.71
C ARG A 67 -7.42 9.43 17.52
N LEU A 68 -6.67 8.55 16.86
CA LEU A 68 -5.86 7.52 17.47
C LEU A 68 -4.44 7.58 16.90
N ALA A 69 -3.47 8.03 17.69
CA ALA A 69 -2.14 8.42 17.20
C ALA A 69 -2.27 9.46 16.07
N ASN A 70 -1.82 9.14 14.86
CA ASN A 70 -1.98 9.99 13.68
C ASN A 70 -3.15 9.56 12.76
N ASN A 71 -3.90 8.53 13.11
CA ASN A 71 -5.12 8.17 12.39
C ASN A 71 -6.27 9.12 12.78
N VAL A 72 -7.05 9.52 11.80
CA VAL A 72 -8.25 10.35 11.99
C VAL A 72 -9.47 9.60 11.45
N TRP A 73 -10.53 9.53 12.24
CA TRP A 73 -11.72 8.78 11.83
C TRP A 73 -13.01 9.42 12.34
N ALA A 74 -14.11 9.12 11.68
CA ALA A 74 -15.43 9.61 12.09
C ALA A 74 -16.54 8.62 11.70
N ARG A 75 -17.61 8.59 12.49
CA ARG A 75 -18.85 7.85 12.18
C ARG A 75 -19.91 8.78 11.64
N ALA A 76 -20.71 8.30 10.69
CA ALA A 76 -21.92 8.96 10.26
C ALA A 76 -22.97 8.96 11.39
N GLU A 77 -23.93 9.89 11.31
CA GLU A 77 -25.02 9.97 12.25
C GLU A 77 -25.89 8.70 12.24
N GLY A 78 -26.45 8.34 13.39
CA GLY A 78 -27.34 7.19 13.51
C GLY A 78 -26.62 5.84 13.42
N PHE A 79 -25.34 5.77 13.83
CA PHE A 79 -24.59 4.51 13.93
C PHE A 79 -25.34 3.51 14.81
N ASP A 80 -25.53 2.29 14.31
CA ASP A 80 -26.22 1.20 14.97
C ASP A 80 -25.35 -0.08 14.89
N PRO A 81 -24.86 -0.63 16.02
CA PRO A 81 -24.00 -1.83 16.02
C PRO A 81 -24.64 -3.07 15.39
N ALA A 82 -25.96 -3.09 15.22
CA ALA A 82 -26.68 -4.20 14.58
C ALA A 82 -26.63 -4.16 13.04
N ARG A 83 -26.22 -3.02 12.46
CA ARG A 83 -26.12 -2.85 11.00
C ARG A 83 -24.73 -3.18 10.48
N PRO A 84 -24.63 -3.63 9.22
CA PRO A 84 -23.33 -3.79 8.58
C PRO A 84 -22.60 -2.45 8.46
N THR A 85 -21.27 -2.47 8.53
CA THR A 85 -20.43 -1.27 8.50
C THR A 85 -19.62 -1.21 7.21
N LEU A 86 -19.75 -0.11 6.47
CA LEU A 86 -18.88 0.26 5.35
C LEU A 86 -17.83 1.26 5.86
N LEU A 87 -16.57 0.89 5.71
CA LEU A 87 -15.42 1.75 5.95
C LEU A 87 -14.98 2.40 4.63
N LEU A 88 -14.83 3.72 4.62
CA LEU A 88 -14.09 4.47 3.62
C LEU A 88 -12.68 4.71 4.18
N ASN A 89 -11.65 4.13 3.57
CA ASN A 89 -10.28 4.23 4.06
C ASN A 89 -9.33 4.71 2.98
N SER A 90 -8.39 5.55 3.37
CA SER A 90 -7.19 5.88 2.60
C SER A 90 -6.12 6.38 3.57
N HIS A 91 -4.86 6.54 3.11
CA HIS A 91 -3.78 7.01 3.95
C HIS A 91 -3.37 8.45 3.63
N HIS A 92 -2.79 9.15 4.61
CA HIS A 92 -2.33 10.53 4.46
C HIS A 92 -0.82 10.69 4.67
N ASP A 93 -0.11 9.61 4.96
CA ASP A 93 1.35 9.61 4.95
C ASP A 93 1.92 9.50 3.53
N THR A 94 3.17 9.86 3.39
CA THR A 94 3.90 9.84 2.13
C THR A 94 5.30 9.25 2.30
N VAL A 95 5.86 8.73 1.22
CA VAL A 95 7.27 8.38 1.11
C VAL A 95 8.17 9.63 1.21
N ARG A 96 9.48 9.43 1.24
CA ARG A 96 10.45 10.52 1.04
C ARG A 96 10.47 10.95 -0.42
N PRO A 97 10.61 12.26 -0.71
CA PRO A 97 10.82 12.71 -2.08
C PRO A 97 12.02 12.01 -2.71
N ALA A 98 11.88 11.53 -3.93
CA ALA A 98 12.99 10.97 -4.68
C ALA A 98 13.99 12.06 -5.08
N ALA A 99 15.28 11.73 -5.13
CA ALA A 99 16.33 12.67 -5.56
C ALA A 99 16.13 13.17 -7.01
N SER A 100 15.36 12.46 -7.81
CA SER A 100 15.00 12.80 -9.18
C SER A 100 13.81 13.75 -9.31
N TYR A 101 13.23 14.21 -8.20
CA TYR A 101 12.14 15.20 -8.25
C TYR A 101 12.61 16.50 -8.90
N THR A 102 11.86 16.97 -9.89
CA THR A 102 12.18 18.19 -10.65
C THR A 102 11.39 19.41 -10.18
N ARG A 103 10.42 19.21 -9.27
CA ARG A 103 9.58 20.25 -8.65
C ARG A 103 9.77 20.22 -7.14
N ASP A 104 9.44 21.31 -6.46
CA ASP A 104 9.32 21.27 -5.00
C ASP A 104 8.19 20.30 -4.61
N PRO A 105 8.49 19.22 -3.89
CA PRO A 105 7.49 18.19 -3.54
C PRO A 105 6.37 18.74 -2.64
N TYR A 106 6.61 19.82 -1.91
CA TYR A 106 5.68 20.41 -0.95
C TYR A 106 5.07 21.74 -1.41
N ALA A 107 5.33 22.16 -2.65
CA ALA A 107 4.68 23.31 -3.27
C ALA A 107 3.57 22.83 -4.23
N PRO A 108 2.29 22.83 -3.81
CA PRO A 108 1.19 22.40 -4.67
C PRO A 108 1.06 23.33 -5.87
N THR A 109 1.28 22.80 -7.06
CA THR A 109 1.27 23.58 -8.30
C THR A 109 0.21 23.05 -9.25
N VAL A 110 -0.65 23.92 -9.77
CA VAL A 110 -1.63 23.56 -10.78
C VAL A 110 -1.16 24.03 -12.15
N GLU A 111 -0.98 23.09 -13.08
CA GLU A 111 -0.60 23.34 -14.47
C GLU A 111 -1.40 22.43 -15.40
N ASP A 112 -1.96 22.97 -16.45
CA ASP A 112 -2.73 22.22 -17.46
C ASP A 112 -3.82 21.33 -16.86
N GLY A 113 -4.51 21.81 -15.81
CA GLY A 113 -5.57 21.07 -15.12
C GLY A 113 -5.07 19.92 -14.24
N LYS A 114 -3.77 19.83 -13.96
CA LYS A 114 -3.16 18.82 -13.09
C LYS A 114 -2.58 19.47 -11.84
N LEU A 115 -2.83 18.87 -10.68
CA LEU A 115 -2.22 19.27 -9.41
C LEU A 115 -0.99 18.42 -9.14
N TYR A 116 0.17 19.09 -9.05
CA TYR A 116 1.47 18.49 -8.76
C TYR A 116 1.85 18.68 -7.30
N GLY A 117 2.46 17.66 -6.70
CA GLY A 117 3.01 17.65 -5.37
C GLY A 117 3.15 16.23 -4.83
N LEU A 118 4.00 16.01 -3.84
CA LEU A 118 4.17 14.70 -3.20
C LEU A 118 2.87 14.30 -2.50
N GLY A 119 2.42 13.05 -2.71
CA GLY A 119 1.16 12.57 -2.15
C GLY A 119 -0.09 13.13 -2.82
N SER A 120 0.03 13.89 -3.94
CA SER A 120 -1.16 14.41 -4.65
C SER A 120 -2.06 13.30 -5.20
N ASN A 121 -1.48 12.19 -5.63
CA ASN A 121 -2.18 11.02 -6.18
C ASN A 121 -2.16 9.85 -5.19
N ASP A 122 -1.05 9.59 -4.55
CA ASP A 122 -0.81 8.52 -3.58
C ASP A 122 -0.62 9.12 -2.18
N ALA A 123 -1.65 9.11 -1.30
CA ALA A 123 -3.05 8.81 -1.66
C ALA A 123 -3.96 10.03 -1.35
N GLY A 124 -3.39 11.27 -1.34
CA GLY A 124 -4.11 12.49 -0.96
C GLY A 124 -5.38 12.74 -1.77
N ALA A 125 -5.38 12.49 -3.09
CA ALA A 125 -6.59 12.60 -3.90
C ALA A 125 -7.68 11.66 -3.40
N SER A 126 -7.33 10.43 -3.06
CA SER A 126 -8.27 9.46 -2.49
C SER A 126 -8.78 9.89 -1.11
N VAL A 127 -7.89 10.41 -0.25
CA VAL A 127 -8.28 10.96 1.07
C VAL A 127 -9.37 12.00 0.91
N VAL A 128 -9.14 13.03 0.10
CA VAL A 128 -10.12 14.13 -0.03
C VAL A 128 -11.40 13.68 -0.71
N CYS A 129 -11.34 12.77 -1.69
CA CYS A 129 -12.54 12.23 -2.34
C CYS A 129 -13.40 11.39 -1.38
N LEU A 130 -12.79 10.52 -0.58
CA LEU A 130 -13.52 9.71 0.40
C LEU A 130 -14.05 10.55 1.55
N LEU A 131 -13.30 11.58 1.96
CA LEU A 131 -13.73 12.53 2.97
C LEU A 131 -14.99 13.30 2.51
N GLU A 132 -14.99 13.85 1.29
CA GLU A 132 -16.14 14.54 0.73
C GLU A 132 -17.34 13.59 0.51
N THR A 133 -17.06 12.35 0.13
CA THR A 133 -18.09 11.31 0.06
C THR A 133 -18.71 11.08 1.43
N PHE A 134 -17.90 10.92 2.48
CA PHE A 134 -18.37 10.78 3.85
C PHE A 134 -19.23 11.99 4.28
N LEU A 135 -18.75 13.22 4.08
CA LEU A 135 -19.47 14.45 4.43
C LEU A 135 -20.82 14.54 3.72
N THR A 136 -20.89 14.12 2.45
CA THR A 136 -22.12 14.11 1.65
C THR A 136 -23.17 13.14 2.20
N PHE A 137 -22.75 12.01 2.76
CA PHE A 137 -23.67 10.95 3.17
C PHE A 137 -23.86 10.84 4.69
N ARG A 138 -23.02 11.47 5.53
CA ARG A 138 -22.99 11.27 6.99
C ARG A 138 -24.28 11.57 7.74
N THR A 139 -25.13 12.47 7.19
CA THR A 139 -26.42 12.86 7.79
C THR A 139 -27.62 12.17 7.14
N ARG A 140 -27.39 11.34 6.11
CA ARG A 140 -28.46 10.65 5.37
C ARG A 140 -28.81 9.33 6.04
N PRO A 141 -30.09 8.94 6.04
CA PRO A 141 -30.46 7.59 6.47
C PRO A 141 -29.90 6.56 5.48
N LEU A 142 -28.99 5.73 5.98
CA LEU A 142 -28.38 4.64 5.21
C LEU A 142 -28.80 3.29 5.81
N PRO A 143 -28.94 2.23 5.01
CA PRO A 143 -29.23 0.88 5.51
C PRO A 143 -28.01 0.20 6.17
N PHE A 144 -26.88 0.90 6.24
CA PHE A 144 -25.61 0.46 6.82
C PHE A 144 -24.94 1.61 7.59
N ASN A 145 -24.01 1.29 8.45
CA ASN A 145 -23.14 2.28 9.08
C ASN A 145 -22.08 2.75 8.09
N LEU A 146 -21.85 4.05 8.02
CA LEU A 146 -20.78 4.64 7.24
C LEU A 146 -19.70 5.16 8.19
N VAL A 147 -18.46 4.76 7.97
CA VAL A 147 -17.30 5.18 8.76
C VAL A 147 -16.23 5.68 7.80
N LEU A 148 -15.63 6.83 8.10
CA LEU A 148 -14.42 7.33 7.47
C LEU A 148 -13.24 6.97 8.37
N GLY A 149 -12.19 6.40 7.82
CA GLY A 149 -10.91 6.16 8.49
C GLY A 149 -9.77 6.62 7.62
N ILE A 150 -9.07 7.68 8.01
CA ILE A 150 -7.87 8.16 7.34
C ILE A 150 -6.67 7.68 8.14
N SER A 151 -5.94 6.71 7.59
CA SER A 151 -4.85 6.02 8.27
C SER A 151 -3.49 6.70 8.06
N ALA A 152 -2.62 6.51 9.04
CA ALA A 152 -1.21 6.85 9.00
C ALA A 152 -0.36 5.60 8.71
N GLU A 153 0.95 5.76 8.53
CA GLU A 153 1.96 4.70 8.45
C GLU A 153 1.69 3.61 7.40
N GLU A 154 0.92 3.89 6.34
CA GLU A 154 0.64 2.92 5.27
C GLU A 154 1.93 2.56 4.52
N GLU A 155 2.67 3.56 4.06
CA GLU A 155 3.89 3.45 3.23
C GLU A 155 5.06 2.72 3.91
N CYS A 156 4.95 2.50 5.21
CA CYS A 156 5.93 1.73 5.97
C CYS A 156 5.33 0.50 6.65
N MET A 157 4.06 0.14 6.36
CA MET A 157 3.32 -0.94 7.01
C MET A 157 3.39 -0.87 8.53
N GLY A 158 3.30 0.35 9.09
CA GLY A 158 3.52 0.62 10.51
C GLY A 158 2.40 0.09 11.41
N GLU A 159 2.76 -0.18 12.66
CA GLU A 159 1.81 -0.74 13.64
C GLU A 159 0.77 0.28 14.12
N ASN A 160 1.10 1.61 14.05
CA ASN A 160 0.19 2.67 14.49
C ASN A 160 -0.75 3.17 13.38
N GLY A 161 -0.72 2.56 12.20
CA GLY A 161 -1.60 2.85 11.08
C GLY A 161 -2.95 2.11 11.17
N ILE A 162 -3.41 1.57 10.06
CA ILE A 162 -4.70 0.86 9.96
C ILE A 162 -4.81 -0.32 10.96
N ARG A 163 -3.70 -0.98 11.30
CA ARG A 163 -3.68 -2.08 12.27
C ARG A 163 -4.14 -1.62 13.67
N ALA A 164 -3.72 -0.42 14.08
CA ALA A 164 -4.17 0.18 15.34
C ALA A 164 -5.61 0.72 15.23
N LEU A 165 -5.98 1.24 14.06
CA LEU A 165 -7.28 1.87 13.86
C LEU A 165 -8.42 0.86 13.82
N LEU A 166 -8.27 -0.28 13.12
CA LEU A 166 -9.34 -1.27 12.94
C LEU A 166 -10.01 -1.74 14.24
N PRO A 167 -9.28 -2.06 15.33
CA PRO A 167 -9.91 -2.42 16.60
C PRO A 167 -10.77 -1.30 17.21
N ALA A 168 -10.40 -0.02 17.01
CA ALA A 168 -11.16 1.14 17.51
C ALA A 168 -12.46 1.37 16.71
N LEU A 169 -12.47 1.01 15.42
CA LEU A 169 -13.65 1.10 14.58
C LEU A 169 -14.71 0.04 14.92
N GLY A 170 -14.29 -1.09 15.46
CA GLY A 170 -15.13 -2.26 15.71
C GLY A 170 -15.30 -3.14 14.47
N LYS A 171 -16.46 -3.78 14.33
CA LYS A 171 -16.71 -4.66 13.19
C LYS A 171 -16.85 -3.85 11.89
N VAL A 172 -16.05 -4.17 10.91
CA VAL A 172 -16.13 -3.68 9.53
C VAL A 172 -16.55 -4.84 8.63
N ASP A 173 -17.64 -4.69 7.89
CA ASP A 173 -18.16 -5.73 7.00
C ASP A 173 -17.68 -5.55 5.56
N MET A 174 -17.42 -4.30 5.15
CA MET A 174 -16.90 -3.95 3.83
C MET A 174 -16.01 -2.71 3.95
N ALA A 175 -14.96 -2.63 3.15
CA ALA A 175 -14.14 -1.43 3.03
C ALA A 175 -14.01 -1.01 1.55
N LEU A 176 -14.07 0.31 1.32
CA LEU A 176 -13.63 0.95 0.10
C LEU A 176 -12.30 1.65 0.40
N VAL A 177 -11.22 1.11 -0.15
CA VAL A 177 -9.88 1.65 0.04
C VAL A 177 -9.51 2.52 -1.15
N GLY A 178 -9.14 3.76 -0.87
CA GLY A 178 -8.76 4.75 -1.86
C GLY A 178 -7.27 4.72 -2.12
N GLU A 179 -6.90 4.26 -3.33
CA GLU A 179 -5.53 4.13 -3.83
C GLU A 179 -5.44 4.55 -5.31
N PRO A 180 -4.24 4.83 -5.87
CA PRO A 180 -4.09 5.25 -7.26
C PRO A 180 -4.26 4.09 -8.25
N THR A 181 -5.48 3.63 -8.44
CA THR A 181 -5.84 2.49 -9.31
C THR A 181 -6.21 2.90 -10.75
N GLY A 182 -6.01 4.18 -11.11
CA GLY A 182 -6.47 4.71 -12.40
C GLY A 182 -8.00 4.68 -12.54
N MET A 183 -8.74 4.84 -11.45
CA MET A 183 -10.20 4.77 -11.36
C MET A 183 -10.77 3.39 -11.75
N GLN A 184 -9.96 2.34 -11.63
CA GLN A 184 -10.40 0.95 -11.80
C GLN A 184 -10.69 0.34 -10.43
N ALA A 185 -11.78 -0.39 -10.30
CA ALA A 185 -12.06 -1.15 -9.09
C ALA A 185 -11.11 -2.36 -9.02
N ALA A 186 -10.24 -2.39 -8.00
CA ALA A 186 -9.43 -3.55 -7.67
C ALA A 186 -10.17 -4.37 -6.60
N THR A 187 -10.44 -5.63 -6.88
CA THR A 187 -11.16 -6.54 -5.98
C THR A 187 -10.25 -7.57 -5.30
N GLY A 188 -8.95 -7.53 -5.61
CA GLY A 188 -7.93 -8.37 -5.00
C GLY A 188 -6.54 -7.80 -5.29
N GLU A 189 -5.64 -8.01 -4.36
CA GLU A 189 -4.26 -7.56 -4.43
C GLU A 189 -3.31 -8.69 -4.05
N ARG A 190 -2.11 -8.67 -4.66
CA ARG A 190 -1.06 -9.63 -4.30
C ARG A 190 -0.41 -9.20 -3.00
N GLY A 191 -0.20 -10.17 -2.11
CA GLY A 191 0.59 -9.94 -0.91
C GLY A 191 2.09 -9.78 -1.22
N LEU A 192 2.86 -9.37 -0.23
CA LEU A 192 4.31 -9.19 -0.33
C LEU A 192 5.01 -9.97 0.76
N VAL A 193 5.99 -10.77 0.37
CA VAL A 193 7.01 -11.34 1.26
C VAL A 193 8.38 -10.97 0.72
N VAL A 194 9.23 -10.41 1.56
CA VAL A 194 10.63 -10.13 1.23
C VAL A 194 11.51 -11.13 1.96
N LEU A 195 12.34 -11.88 1.21
CA LEU A 195 13.28 -12.83 1.78
C LEU A 195 14.71 -12.27 1.71
N ASP A 196 15.38 -12.21 2.86
CA ASP A 196 16.83 -12.05 2.94
C ASP A 196 17.49 -13.40 2.86
N CYS A 197 18.21 -13.64 1.75
CA CYS A 197 18.86 -14.92 1.47
C CYS A 197 20.38 -14.82 1.68
N THR A 198 20.96 -15.86 2.28
CA THR A 198 22.41 -15.94 2.51
C THR A 198 22.94 -17.30 2.07
N ALA A 199 23.77 -17.29 1.04
CA ALA A 199 24.56 -18.45 0.63
C ALA A 199 25.86 -18.50 1.43
N HIS A 200 26.20 -19.69 1.92
CA HIS A 200 27.41 -19.95 2.69
C HIS A 200 28.39 -20.83 1.89
N GLY A 201 29.63 -20.38 1.84
CA GLY A 201 30.74 -21.06 1.23
C GLY A 201 31.92 -21.21 2.18
N ARG A 202 33.11 -21.20 1.61
CA ARG A 202 34.38 -21.21 2.35
C ARG A 202 35.40 -20.38 1.59
N SER A 203 36.03 -19.43 2.26
CA SER A 203 37.07 -18.60 1.66
C SER A 203 38.26 -19.40 1.20
N GLY A 204 38.94 -18.93 0.17
CA GLY A 204 40.12 -19.52 -0.40
C GLY A 204 40.80 -18.62 -1.41
N HIS A 205 42.01 -18.97 -1.87
CA HIS A 205 42.76 -18.21 -2.88
C HIS A 205 42.28 -18.62 -4.28
N ALA A 206 41.74 -17.66 -5.06
CA ALA A 206 41.15 -17.94 -6.36
C ALA A 206 42.08 -18.67 -7.34
N ALA A 207 43.39 -18.34 -7.36
CA ALA A 207 44.39 -18.98 -8.24
C ALA A 207 44.76 -20.42 -7.84
N ARG A 208 44.36 -20.89 -6.65
CA ARG A 208 44.68 -22.23 -6.15
C ARG A 208 43.54 -23.23 -6.27
N GLY A 209 42.36 -22.77 -6.69
CA GLY A 209 41.16 -23.61 -6.74
C GLY A 209 40.65 -24.04 -5.35
N GLU A 210 41.06 -23.33 -4.30
CA GLU A 210 40.67 -23.60 -2.90
C GLU A 210 39.37 -22.91 -2.54
N GLY A 211 38.67 -23.44 -1.55
CA GLY A 211 37.44 -22.83 -1.03
C GLY A 211 36.15 -23.38 -1.67
N VAL A 212 35.03 -22.79 -1.28
CA VAL A 212 33.69 -23.02 -1.83
C VAL A 212 33.10 -21.66 -2.11
N ASN A 213 32.83 -21.36 -3.36
CA ASN A 213 32.37 -20.03 -3.76
C ASN A 213 30.89 -19.83 -3.45
N ALA A 214 30.58 -18.99 -2.44
CA ALA A 214 29.21 -18.67 -2.06
C ALA A 214 28.45 -17.95 -3.17
N LEU A 215 29.14 -17.17 -4.02
CA LEU A 215 28.50 -16.48 -5.15
C LEU A 215 27.93 -17.50 -6.15
N TYR A 216 28.64 -18.60 -6.42
CA TYR A 216 28.15 -19.65 -7.33
C TYR A 216 26.93 -20.39 -6.74
N ILE A 217 26.94 -20.63 -5.41
CA ILE A 217 25.76 -21.21 -4.73
C ILE A 217 24.56 -20.29 -4.88
N ALA A 218 24.74 -18.97 -4.66
CA ALA A 218 23.68 -17.98 -4.83
C ALA A 218 23.19 -17.93 -6.29
N LEU A 219 24.09 -17.97 -7.27
CA LEU A 219 23.72 -17.98 -8.70
C LEU A 219 22.88 -19.21 -9.07
N ASP A 220 23.22 -20.40 -8.55
CA ASP A 220 22.45 -21.63 -8.75
C ASP A 220 21.04 -21.48 -8.15
N ASP A 221 20.93 -20.92 -6.95
CA ASP A 221 19.64 -20.66 -6.30
C ASP A 221 18.82 -19.60 -7.05
N ILE A 222 19.46 -18.53 -7.51
CA ILE A 222 18.82 -17.49 -8.33
C ILE A 222 18.31 -18.06 -9.67
N ALA A 223 19.13 -18.91 -10.33
CA ALA A 223 18.71 -19.60 -11.55
C ALA A 223 17.47 -20.47 -11.30
N ARG A 224 17.43 -21.18 -10.17
CA ARG A 224 16.30 -21.99 -9.75
C ARG A 224 15.06 -21.13 -9.49
N LEU A 225 15.19 -20.00 -8.76
CA LEU A 225 14.08 -19.08 -8.52
C LEU A 225 13.50 -18.50 -9.81
N ARG A 226 14.34 -18.18 -10.81
CA ARG A 226 13.88 -17.68 -12.12
C ARG A 226 12.98 -18.64 -12.88
N SER A 227 13.15 -19.93 -12.68
CA SER A 227 12.35 -20.99 -13.31
C SER A 227 11.40 -21.69 -12.35
N PHE A 228 11.26 -21.15 -11.13
CA PHE A 228 10.42 -21.77 -10.12
C PHE A 228 8.93 -21.55 -10.43
N HIS A 229 8.16 -22.61 -10.32
CA HIS A 229 6.70 -22.56 -10.48
C HIS A 229 6.04 -23.22 -9.26
N PHE A 230 5.09 -22.53 -8.68
CA PHE A 230 4.23 -23.08 -7.64
C PHE A 230 3.20 -24.04 -8.26
N GLY A 231 2.82 -25.08 -7.53
CA GLY A 231 1.89 -26.10 -8.03
C GLY A 231 0.43 -25.65 -8.08
N ARG A 232 0.07 -24.55 -7.41
CA ARG A 232 -1.27 -23.93 -7.44
C ARG A 232 -1.16 -22.48 -7.90
N GLU A 233 -2.16 -22.01 -8.63
CA GLU A 233 -2.28 -20.62 -9.05
C GLU A 233 -3.63 -20.06 -8.58
N SER A 234 -3.68 -18.76 -8.30
CA SER A 234 -4.91 -18.07 -7.99
C SER A 234 -5.74 -17.85 -9.25
N GLU A 235 -7.04 -18.12 -9.17
CA GLU A 235 -7.97 -17.82 -10.27
C GLU A 235 -8.08 -16.30 -10.51
N LEU A 236 -7.99 -15.50 -9.44
CA LEU A 236 -8.12 -14.05 -9.50
C LEU A 236 -6.78 -13.35 -9.81
N LEU A 237 -5.70 -13.76 -9.11
CA LEU A 237 -4.43 -13.05 -9.11
C LEU A 237 -3.34 -13.71 -9.97
N GLY A 238 -3.61 -14.91 -10.49
CA GLY A 238 -2.66 -15.68 -11.30
C GLY A 238 -1.51 -16.28 -10.44
N PRO A 239 -0.32 -16.52 -11.05
CA PRO A 239 0.80 -17.14 -10.38
C PRO A 239 1.47 -16.20 -9.37
N ILE A 240 2.11 -16.79 -8.35
CA ILE A 240 3.00 -16.06 -7.45
C ILE A 240 4.19 -15.52 -8.25
N GLY A 241 4.48 -14.22 -8.06
CA GLY A 241 5.63 -13.56 -8.69
C GLY A 241 6.88 -13.68 -7.83
N ILE A 242 8.03 -13.95 -8.44
CA ILE A 242 9.34 -14.00 -7.76
C ILE A 242 10.31 -13.11 -8.52
N ALA A 243 10.98 -12.19 -7.82
CA ALA A 243 12.04 -11.37 -8.38
C ALA A 243 13.22 -11.27 -7.42
N VAL A 244 14.44 -11.52 -7.91
CA VAL A 244 15.65 -11.21 -7.15
C VAL A 244 16.04 -9.78 -7.46
N THR A 245 16.11 -8.93 -6.42
CA THR A 245 16.27 -7.49 -6.57
C THR A 245 17.62 -6.96 -6.15
N GLN A 246 18.37 -7.71 -5.34
CA GLN A 246 19.69 -7.32 -4.84
C GLN A 246 20.59 -8.55 -4.75
N ILE A 247 21.89 -8.37 -5.00
CA ILE A 247 22.93 -9.37 -4.76
C ILE A 247 24.24 -8.69 -4.36
N GLU A 248 24.93 -9.22 -3.35
CA GLU A 248 26.20 -8.71 -2.85
C GLU A 248 27.13 -9.87 -2.44
N ALA A 249 28.37 -9.84 -2.92
CA ALA A 249 29.40 -10.83 -2.55
C ALA A 249 30.81 -10.32 -2.85
N GLY A 250 31.78 -10.83 -2.08
CA GLY A 250 33.22 -10.63 -2.31
C GLY A 250 33.74 -9.28 -1.81
N THR A 251 35.05 -9.24 -1.55
CA THR A 251 35.76 -8.04 -1.06
C THR A 251 37.01 -7.76 -1.87
N GLN A 252 37.63 -8.79 -2.42
CA GLN A 252 38.88 -8.70 -3.19
C GLN A 252 38.85 -9.64 -4.40
N HIS A 253 39.49 -9.26 -5.50
CA HIS A 253 39.45 -9.99 -6.76
C HIS A 253 40.10 -11.40 -6.70
N ASN A 254 41.01 -11.64 -5.76
CA ASN A 254 41.78 -12.87 -5.61
C ASN A 254 41.28 -13.74 -4.44
N VAL A 255 40.18 -13.39 -3.78
CA VAL A 255 39.59 -14.14 -2.66
C VAL A 255 38.27 -14.74 -3.08
N VAL A 256 38.13 -16.06 -2.93
CA VAL A 256 36.84 -16.76 -3.11
C VAL A 256 35.87 -16.30 -1.98
N PRO A 257 34.71 -15.75 -2.29
CA PRO A 257 33.76 -15.28 -1.26
C PRO A 257 33.18 -16.48 -0.51
N ASP A 258 33.16 -16.39 0.81
CA ASP A 258 32.52 -17.34 1.72
C ASP A 258 31.07 -17.02 2.05
N THR A 259 30.63 -15.84 1.66
CA THR A 259 29.26 -15.39 1.86
C THR A 259 28.76 -14.61 0.63
N CYS A 260 27.53 -14.89 0.21
CA CYS A 260 26.80 -14.11 -0.77
C CYS A 260 25.38 -13.84 -0.25
N ARG A 261 24.97 -12.58 -0.22
CA ARG A 261 23.63 -12.18 0.17
C ARG A 261 22.84 -11.75 -1.05
N PHE A 262 21.55 -12.10 -1.08
CA PHE A 262 20.63 -11.63 -2.10
C PHE A 262 19.22 -11.46 -1.53
N VAL A 263 18.44 -10.58 -2.14
CA VAL A 263 17.08 -10.27 -1.70
C VAL A 263 16.09 -10.73 -2.74
N VAL A 264 15.02 -11.39 -2.28
CA VAL A 264 13.93 -11.89 -3.12
C VAL A 264 12.63 -11.17 -2.74
N ASP A 265 12.04 -10.46 -3.70
CA ASP A 265 10.67 -9.94 -3.65
C ASP A 265 9.71 -11.04 -4.13
N VAL A 266 8.77 -11.45 -3.28
CA VAL A 266 7.77 -12.48 -3.58
C VAL A 266 6.39 -11.87 -3.51
N ARG A 267 5.68 -11.83 -4.64
CA ARG A 267 4.30 -11.35 -4.73
C ARG A 267 3.36 -12.52 -4.57
N THR A 268 2.86 -12.71 -3.34
CA THR A 268 2.01 -13.83 -2.95
C THR A 268 0.57 -13.67 -3.43
N THR A 269 -0.19 -14.76 -3.45
CA THR A 269 -1.60 -14.80 -3.84
C THR A 269 -2.38 -15.65 -2.83
N ASP A 270 -3.70 -15.66 -2.93
CA ASP A 270 -4.58 -16.47 -2.12
C ASP A 270 -4.45 -18.00 -2.33
N ALA A 271 -3.66 -18.44 -3.33
CA ALA A 271 -3.40 -19.85 -3.57
C ALA A 271 -2.57 -20.53 -2.46
N TYR A 272 -1.75 -19.74 -1.73
CA TYR A 272 -0.93 -20.20 -0.60
C TYR A 272 -0.87 -19.13 0.48
N SER A 273 -0.76 -19.54 1.75
CA SER A 273 -0.42 -18.60 2.81
C SER A 273 1.01 -18.09 2.65
N ASN A 274 1.35 -16.99 3.34
CA ASN A 274 2.73 -16.48 3.34
C ASN A 274 3.69 -17.51 3.92
N GLU A 275 3.30 -18.21 4.99
CA GLU A 275 4.09 -19.26 5.64
C GLU A 275 4.33 -20.44 4.71
N GLU A 276 3.29 -20.92 4.00
CA GLU A 276 3.41 -21.99 3.00
C GLU A 276 4.37 -21.56 1.88
N THR A 277 4.22 -20.33 1.37
CA THR A 277 5.06 -19.77 0.31
C THR A 277 6.54 -19.73 0.74
N VAL A 278 6.82 -19.21 1.94
CA VAL A 278 8.18 -19.18 2.51
C VAL A 278 8.73 -20.59 2.69
N GLY A 279 7.92 -21.51 3.22
CA GLY A 279 8.32 -22.91 3.42
C GLY A 279 8.72 -23.61 2.12
N ILE A 280 7.94 -23.43 1.06
CA ILE A 280 8.19 -24.00 -0.28
C ILE A 280 9.50 -23.43 -0.86
N LEU A 281 9.69 -22.10 -0.79
CA LEU A 281 10.90 -21.47 -1.32
C LEU A 281 12.15 -21.88 -0.53
N ARG A 282 12.08 -21.95 0.80
CA ARG A 282 13.17 -22.46 1.64
C ARG A 282 13.58 -23.87 1.26
N ALA A 283 12.64 -24.75 1.02
CA ALA A 283 12.92 -26.13 0.62
C ALA A 283 13.57 -26.23 -0.77
N ALA A 284 13.37 -25.24 -1.62
CA ALA A 284 13.93 -25.19 -2.97
C ALA A 284 15.36 -24.62 -3.02
N LEU A 285 15.81 -23.91 -1.98
CA LEU A 285 17.09 -23.21 -1.95
C LEU A 285 18.13 -23.96 -1.12
N ARG A 286 19.40 -23.75 -1.47
CA ARG A 286 20.57 -24.16 -0.66
C ARG A 286 20.97 -23.07 0.32
N SER A 287 20.66 -21.82 0.00
CA SER A 287 20.88 -20.65 0.84
C SER A 287 19.86 -20.58 1.98
N ASP A 288 20.26 -20.02 3.10
CA ASP A 288 19.33 -19.63 4.16
C ASP A 288 18.41 -18.54 3.61
N ALA A 289 17.11 -18.64 3.87
CA ALA A 289 16.12 -17.65 3.48
C ALA A 289 15.29 -17.23 4.69
N VAL A 290 15.39 -15.96 5.07
CA VAL A 290 14.73 -15.41 6.26
C VAL A 290 13.76 -14.32 5.78
N PRO A 291 12.44 -14.42 6.12
CA PRO A 291 11.52 -13.36 5.78
C PRO A 291 11.84 -12.11 6.61
N ARG A 292 11.89 -10.96 5.93
CA ARG A 292 12.11 -9.66 6.55
C ARG A 292 10.85 -9.20 7.31
N SER A 293 9.68 -9.50 6.74
CA SER A 293 8.35 -9.36 7.37
C SER A 293 7.41 -10.39 6.72
N THR A 294 6.47 -10.90 7.46
CA THR A 294 5.39 -11.80 6.97
C THR A 294 4.05 -11.17 7.25
#